data_1e092d5c39c635dd6fb9d2ec723bf2de
#
_entry.id   1e092d5c39c635dd6fb9d2ec723bf2de
#
_cell.length_a   1.000
_cell.length_b   1.000
_cell.length_c   1.000
_cell.angle_alpha   90.00
_cell.angle_beta   90.00
_cell.angle_gamma   90.00
#
_symmetry.space_group_name_H-M   'P 1'
#
loop_
_entity.id
_entity.type
_entity.pdbx_description
1 polymer ?
#
loop_
_entity_poly.entity_id
_entity_poly.type
_entity_poly.pdbx_seq_one_letter_code
_entity_poly.pdbx_strand_id
1 'polypeptide(L)'
;SEENKGMNFMSNFWFSTETEKKTSYFQLIFHIDNVKYRYGFEINENEVYNEWLYVTRHRETPVFIREGQNVNVTRSHMETGYDIANMKSKLFNEKVLFLSVADSFSDKLASRIVGEIKQFSKVNSKISLEEKKTTFLKDKLLKDKIIKLLKYADVGIEDIDQIVLGDEKIDATSSFLIGVHRKYDKNLNEIGTSVTLFDSMESEGTKEMLGISLPIITALELGTPIVIDEFGAKLHPLLTRKILSLFNSKENTRSQLIVATHTTELMDPRLLRRDQIDFVEKDKYGRSYLYTLVEIKGIRSEKYEQDYLEGKYGAVPFLGNWDNLCDIINDIENEED
;
A
#
# COMPACT_ATOMS: atom_id res chain seq x y z
N SER A 1 -19.46 -13.55 14.05
CA SER A 1 -19.76 -13.28 12.64
C SER A 1 -18.86 -12.17 12.14
N GLU A 2 -17.85 -12.55 11.35
CA GLU A 2 -16.83 -11.65 10.78
C GLU A 2 -17.31 -10.84 9.56
N GLU A 3 -18.56 -11.05 9.14
CA GLU A 3 -19.11 -10.54 7.88
C GLU A 3 -19.43 -9.03 7.85
N ASN A 4 -19.37 -8.33 8.98
CA ASN A 4 -19.81 -6.92 9.06
C ASN A 4 -18.70 -5.91 9.32
N LYS A 5 -17.42 -6.30 9.30
CA LYS A 5 -16.31 -5.38 9.63
C LYS A 5 -15.90 -4.44 8.48
N GLY A 6 -16.19 -4.78 7.22
CA GLY A 6 -15.68 -4.04 6.07
C GLY A 6 -16.30 -2.67 5.81
N MET A 7 -17.60 -2.51 6.07
CA MET A 7 -18.30 -1.24 5.80
C MET A 7 -18.32 -0.25 6.98
N ASN A 8 -18.09 -0.73 8.21
CA ASN A 8 -18.11 0.12 9.41
C ASN A 8 -16.96 1.12 9.54
N PHE A 9 -15.97 1.06 8.64
CA PHE A 9 -14.84 1.99 8.62
C PHE A 9 -14.92 3.06 7.53
N MET A 10 -16.00 3.09 6.76
CA MET A 10 -16.19 4.09 5.72
C MET A 10 -16.98 5.26 6.27
N SER A 11 -16.31 6.38 6.44
CA SER A 11 -16.95 7.64 6.76
C SER A 11 -16.88 8.58 5.55
N ASN A 12 -17.97 9.28 5.32
CA ASN A 12 -18.02 10.33 4.33
C ASN A 12 -17.17 11.53 4.77
N PHE A 13 -16.88 12.43 3.86
CA PHE A 13 -16.22 13.69 4.20
C PHE A 13 -17.18 14.59 5.01
N TRP A 14 -16.92 14.75 6.30
CA TRP A 14 -17.83 15.40 7.26
C TRP A 14 -17.73 16.93 7.30
N PHE A 15 -16.68 17.49 6.72
CA PHE A 15 -16.47 18.96 6.77
C PHE A 15 -17.28 19.72 5.72
N SER A 16 -18.21 19.06 5.01
CA SER A 16 -19.12 19.71 4.07
C SER A 16 -20.50 19.08 4.12
N THR A 17 -21.52 19.93 4.29
CA THR A 17 -22.94 19.52 4.24
C THR A 17 -23.33 18.90 2.89
N GLU A 18 -22.58 19.18 1.83
CA GLU A 18 -22.82 18.60 0.51
C GLU A 18 -22.33 17.15 0.41
N THR A 19 -21.34 16.77 1.21
CA THR A 19 -20.66 15.46 1.08
C THR A 19 -20.97 14.49 2.21
N GLU A 20 -21.41 14.98 3.38
CA GLU A 20 -21.72 14.13 4.54
C GLU A 20 -22.75 13.02 4.26
N LYS A 21 -23.62 13.22 3.23
CA LYS A 21 -24.65 12.27 2.81
C LYS A 21 -24.38 11.65 1.44
N LYS A 22 -23.25 11.97 0.80
CA LYS A 22 -22.88 11.37 -0.50
C LYS A 22 -22.27 9.99 -0.30
N THR A 23 -22.36 9.20 -1.35
CA THR A 23 -21.66 7.91 -1.44
C THR A 23 -20.15 8.10 -1.59
N SER A 24 -19.38 7.15 -1.09
CA SER A 24 -17.96 7.03 -1.41
C SER A 24 -17.79 6.27 -2.72
N TYR A 25 -16.95 6.79 -3.60
CA TYR A 25 -16.68 6.24 -4.93
C TYR A 25 -15.31 5.56 -4.97
N PHE A 26 -15.27 4.35 -5.52
CA PHE A 26 -14.05 3.57 -5.71
C PHE A 26 -13.98 3.04 -7.14
N GLN A 27 -12.82 3.14 -7.76
CA GLN A 27 -12.60 2.58 -9.08
C GLN A 27 -11.16 2.09 -9.26
N LEU A 28 -11.02 0.96 -9.92
CA LEU A 28 -9.75 0.39 -10.33
C LEU A 28 -9.78 0.09 -11.83
N ILE A 29 -8.72 0.48 -12.53
CA ILE A 29 -8.48 0.14 -13.93
C ILE A 29 -7.23 -0.72 -14.00
N PHE A 30 -7.34 -1.91 -14.56
CA PHE A 30 -6.25 -2.89 -14.58
C PHE A 30 -6.30 -3.76 -15.84
N HIS A 31 -5.22 -4.49 -16.09
CA HIS A 31 -5.12 -5.42 -17.21
C HIS A 31 -4.92 -6.84 -16.71
N ILE A 32 -5.64 -7.77 -17.32
CA ILE A 32 -5.43 -9.22 -17.20
C ILE A 32 -5.23 -9.76 -18.60
N ASP A 33 -4.09 -10.43 -18.88
CA ASP A 33 -3.73 -10.96 -20.21
C ASP A 33 -3.94 -9.95 -21.36
N ASN A 34 -3.46 -8.71 -21.17
CA ASN A 34 -3.60 -7.59 -22.11
C ASN A 34 -5.04 -7.13 -22.38
N VAL A 35 -6.03 -7.61 -21.62
CA VAL A 35 -7.40 -7.13 -21.65
C VAL A 35 -7.60 -6.13 -20.54
N LYS A 36 -8.06 -4.92 -20.86
CA LYS A 36 -8.32 -3.86 -19.89
C LYS A 36 -9.69 -4.07 -19.24
N TYR A 37 -9.71 -3.97 -17.92
CA TYR A 37 -10.92 -3.97 -17.08
C TYR A 37 -11.03 -2.67 -16.33
N ARG A 38 -12.26 -2.21 -16.09
CA ARG A 38 -12.60 -1.09 -15.22
C ARG A 38 -13.69 -1.55 -14.26
N TYR A 39 -13.32 -1.74 -13.03
CA TYR A 39 -14.21 -2.14 -11.94
C TYR A 39 -14.37 -0.99 -10.95
N GLY A 40 -15.58 -0.76 -10.49
CA GLY A 40 -15.82 0.24 -9.47
C GLY A 40 -17.17 0.09 -8.80
N PHE A 41 -17.35 0.86 -7.72
CA PHE A 41 -18.57 0.87 -6.95
C PHE A 41 -18.74 2.19 -6.18
N GLU A 42 -19.98 2.49 -5.84
CA GLU A 42 -20.38 3.56 -4.95
C GLU A 42 -21.14 2.98 -3.77
N ILE A 43 -20.72 3.36 -2.56
CA ILE A 43 -21.26 2.83 -1.31
C ILE A 43 -21.46 3.94 -0.28
N ASN A 44 -22.36 3.68 0.67
CA ASN A 44 -22.44 4.38 1.95
C ASN A 44 -22.37 3.36 3.10
N GLU A 45 -22.60 3.78 4.32
CA GLU A 45 -22.57 2.92 5.51
C GLU A 45 -23.61 1.79 5.47
N ASN A 46 -24.66 1.93 4.67
CA ASN A 46 -25.82 1.05 4.67
C ASN A 46 -25.91 0.14 3.46
N GLU A 47 -25.45 0.61 2.29
CA GLU A 47 -25.70 -0.10 1.03
C GLU A 47 -24.67 0.19 -0.07
N VAL A 48 -24.60 -0.72 -1.04
CA VAL A 48 -23.94 -0.54 -2.33
C VAL A 48 -24.95 0.11 -3.27
N TYR A 49 -24.69 1.37 -3.60
CA TYR A 49 -25.53 2.18 -4.48
C TYR A 49 -25.40 1.75 -5.93
N ASN A 50 -24.16 1.73 -6.40
CA ASN A 50 -23.81 1.35 -7.76
C ASN A 50 -22.61 0.42 -7.73
N GLU A 51 -22.53 -0.52 -8.70
CA GLU A 51 -21.38 -1.34 -8.93
C GLU A 51 -21.29 -1.66 -10.42
N TRP A 52 -20.10 -1.61 -10.98
CA TRP A 52 -19.90 -1.86 -12.41
C TRP A 52 -18.60 -2.59 -12.69
N LEU A 53 -18.64 -3.39 -13.73
CA LEU A 53 -17.48 -3.99 -14.35
C LEU A 53 -17.57 -3.81 -15.87
N TYR A 54 -16.55 -3.22 -16.47
CA TYR A 54 -16.41 -3.07 -17.90
C TYR A 54 -15.17 -3.81 -18.38
N VAL A 55 -15.24 -4.30 -19.60
CA VAL A 55 -14.11 -4.89 -20.33
C VAL A 55 -13.86 -4.12 -21.62
N THR A 56 -12.59 -3.88 -21.94
CA THR A 56 -12.16 -3.24 -23.19
C THR A 56 -11.26 -4.19 -23.95
N ARG A 57 -11.73 -4.67 -25.10
CA ARG A 57 -10.91 -5.39 -26.10
C ARG A 57 -10.63 -4.48 -27.31
N HIS A 58 -11.67 -4.00 -27.97
CA HIS A 58 -11.61 -2.97 -29.03
C HIS A 58 -12.34 -1.70 -28.58
N ARG A 59 -13.49 -1.87 -27.94
CA ARG A 59 -14.27 -0.81 -27.29
C ARG A 59 -14.68 -1.27 -25.90
N GLU A 60 -14.94 -0.31 -25.02
CA GLU A 60 -15.44 -0.61 -23.68
C GLU A 60 -16.88 -1.11 -23.75
N THR A 61 -17.14 -2.23 -23.09
CA THR A 61 -18.47 -2.87 -23.01
C THR A 61 -18.74 -3.30 -21.57
N PRO A 62 -19.99 -3.20 -21.10
CA PRO A 62 -20.33 -3.62 -19.75
C PRO A 62 -20.30 -5.15 -19.65
N VAL A 63 -19.67 -5.65 -18.59
CA VAL A 63 -19.78 -7.04 -18.13
C VAL A 63 -20.98 -7.14 -17.21
N PHE A 64 -21.08 -6.25 -16.23
CA PHE A 64 -22.29 -6.01 -15.47
C PHE A 64 -22.40 -4.56 -15.00
N ILE A 65 -23.62 -4.13 -14.73
CA ILE A 65 -23.97 -2.86 -14.08
C ILE A 65 -25.03 -3.18 -13.02
N ARG A 66 -24.79 -2.69 -11.80
CA ARG A 66 -25.72 -2.77 -10.68
C ARG A 66 -26.15 -1.38 -10.25
N GLU A 67 -27.44 -1.20 -10.04
CA GLU A 67 -28.08 -0.02 -9.46
C GLU A 67 -28.96 -0.47 -8.29
N GLY A 68 -28.54 -0.21 -7.07
CA GLY A 68 -29.17 -0.73 -5.86
C GLY A 68 -29.22 -2.26 -5.86
N GLN A 69 -30.44 -2.81 -5.95
CA GLN A 69 -30.66 -4.26 -5.98
C GLN A 69 -30.83 -4.82 -7.41
N ASN A 70 -30.83 -3.98 -8.43
CA ASN A 70 -30.96 -4.41 -9.81
C ASN A 70 -29.59 -4.62 -10.44
N VAL A 71 -29.34 -5.81 -10.97
CA VAL A 71 -28.07 -6.14 -11.62
C VAL A 71 -28.35 -6.61 -13.05
N ASN A 72 -27.75 -5.91 -14.01
CA ASN A 72 -27.77 -6.28 -15.42
C ASN A 72 -26.42 -6.90 -15.79
N VAL A 73 -26.43 -8.17 -16.18
CA VAL A 73 -25.22 -8.94 -16.50
C VAL A 73 -25.23 -9.33 -17.98
N THR A 74 -24.10 -9.15 -18.65
CA THR A 74 -23.89 -9.66 -20.00
C THR A 74 -23.50 -11.13 -19.94
N ARG A 75 -24.44 -12.01 -20.29
CA ARG A 75 -24.32 -13.48 -20.13
C ARG A 75 -23.07 -14.06 -20.78
N SER A 76 -22.66 -13.55 -21.94
CA SER A 76 -21.46 -14.03 -22.64
C SER A 76 -20.15 -13.75 -21.90
N HIS A 77 -20.15 -12.88 -20.91
CA HIS A 77 -18.98 -12.54 -20.08
C HIS A 77 -19.01 -13.24 -18.71
N MET A 78 -20.19 -13.32 -18.09
CA MET A 78 -20.39 -13.90 -16.76
C MET A 78 -21.65 -14.78 -16.76
N GLU A 79 -21.53 -16.05 -17.05
CA GLU A 79 -22.68 -16.97 -17.16
C GLU A 79 -23.31 -17.24 -15.80
N THR A 80 -22.50 -17.61 -14.81
CA THR A 80 -22.98 -17.84 -13.43
C THR A 80 -23.50 -16.53 -12.82
N GLY A 81 -22.81 -15.41 -13.03
CA GLY A 81 -23.26 -14.09 -12.60
C GLY A 81 -24.61 -13.70 -13.19
N TYR A 82 -24.84 -14.00 -14.49
CA TYR A 82 -26.12 -13.78 -15.12
C TYR A 82 -27.25 -14.59 -14.47
N ASP A 83 -27.00 -15.87 -14.19
CA ASP A 83 -27.99 -16.74 -13.54
C ASP A 83 -28.32 -16.25 -12.12
N ILE A 84 -27.31 -15.83 -11.33
CA ILE A 84 -27.50 -15.24 -10.00
C ILE A 84 -28.35 -13.97 -10.06
N ALA A 85 -28.04 -13.06 -10.99
CA ALA A 85 -28.78 -11.80 -11.15
C ALA A 85 -30.27 -12.00 -11.49
N ASN A 86 -30.60 -13.08 -12.17
CA ASN A 86 -31.96 -13.42 -12.62
C ASN A 86 -32.73 -14.38 -11.70
N MET A 87 -32.13 -14.80 -10.57
CA MET A 87 -32.84 -15.65 -9.61
C MET A 87 -34.02 -14.92 -8.95
N LYS A 88 -35.13 -15.64 -8.69
CA LYS A 88 -36.32 -15.10 -8.06
C LYS A 88 -36.07 -14.64 -6.61
N SER A 89 -35.23 -15.36 -5.88
CA SER A 89 -34.73 -14.95 -4.56
C SER A 89 -33.35 -14.32 -4.70
N LYS A 90 -33.18 -13.07 -4.27
CA LYS A 90 -31.87 -12.43 -4.29
C LYS A 90 -30.92 -13.13 -3.33
N LEU A 91 -29.80 -13.62 -3.85
CA LEU A 91 -28.78 -14.33 -3.08
C LEU A 91 -27.83 -13.37 -2.34
N PHE A 92 -28.02 -12.07 -2.50
CA PHE A 92 -27.17 -11.05 -1.89
C PHE A 92 -28.02 -9.91 -1.33
N ASN A 93 -27.53 -9.30 -0.27
CA ASN A 93 -28.12 -8.13 0.34
C ASN A 93 -27.52 -6.83 -0.21
N GLU A 94 -28.05 -5.72 0.24
CA GLU A 94 -27.61 -4.38 -0.18
C GLU A 94 -26.17 -4.03 0.20
N LYS A 95 -25.58 -4.73 1.20
CA LYS A 95 -24.24 -4.45 1.75
C LYS A 95 -23.11 -5.25 1.10
N VAL A 96 -23.42 -6.16 0.18
CA VAL A 96 -22.41 -7.04 -0.42
C VAL A 96 -22.21 -6.69 -1.88
N LEU A 97 -20.98 -6.59 -2.32
CA LEU A 97 -20.62 -6.38 -3.73
C LEU A 97 -20.98 -7.58 -4.59
N PHE A 98 -21.63 -7.34 -5.73
CA PHE A 98 -22.05 -8.39 -6.64
C PHE A 98 -20.88 -9.21 -7.19
N LEU A 99 -19.74 -8.56 -7.46
CA LEU A 99 -18.52 -9.26 -7.89
C LEU A 99 -18.09 -10.32 -6.86
N SER A 100 -18.17 -9.99 -5.56
CA SER A 100 -17.80 -10.93 -4.47
C SER A 100 -18.80 -12.08 -4.37
N VAL A 101 -20.09 -11.83 -4.60
CA VAL A 101 -21.10 -12.87 -4.66
C VAL A 101 -20.84 -13.80 -5.83
N ALA A 102 -20.64 -13.27 -7.03
CA ALA A 102 -20.35 -14.08 -8.20
C ALA A 102 -19.06 -14.92 -8.03
N ASP A 103 -18.03 -14.39 -7.36
CA ASP A 103 -16.82 -15.14 -6.98
C ASP A 103 -17.17 -16.31 -6.05
N SER A 104 -17.98 -16.08 -5.02
CA SER A 104 -18.38 -17.14 -4.06
C SER A 104 -19.17 -18.27 -4.71
N PHE A 105 -19.85 -17.99 -5.82
CA PHE A 105 -20.52 -19.01 -6.67
C PHE A 105 -19.64 -19.50 -7.84
N SER A 106 -18.34 -19.23 -7.78
CA SER A 106 -17.33 -19.72 -8.75
C SER A 106 -17.59 -19.27 -10.20
N ASP A 107 -18.11 -18.04 -10.40
CA ASP A 107 -18.11 -17.43 -11.71
C ASP A 107 -16.66 -17.23 -12.18
N LYS A 108 -16.33 -17.76 -13.35
CA LYS A 108 -14.94 -17.81 -13.85
C LYS A 108 -14.28 -16.44 -13.96
N LEU A 109 -15.02 -15.44 -14.45
CA LEU A 109 -14.46 -14.09 -14.61
C LEU A 109 -14.38 -13.37 -13.27
N ALA A 110 -15.40 -13.50 -12.42
CA ALA A 110 -15.40 -12.91 -11.08
C ALA A 110 -14.24 -13.46 -10.25
N SER A 111 -14.09 -14.79 -10.17
CA SER A 111 -13.00 -15.44 -9.42
C SER A 111 -11.62 -15.02 -9.91
N ARG A 112 -11.47 -14.85 -11.22
CA ARG A 112 -10.23 -14.36 -11.81
C ARG A 112 -9.94 -12.92 -11.40
N ILE A 113 -10.90 -12.01 -11.52
CA ILE A 113 -10.74 -10.60 -11.17
C ILE A 113 -10.48 -10.44 -9.66
N VAL A 114 -11.25 -11.10 -8.82
CA VAL A 114 -11.06 -11.09 -7.36
C VAL A 114 -9.68 -11.67 -7.00
N GLY A 115 -9.26 -12.74 -7.67
CA GLY A 115 -7.92 -13.31 -7.51
C GLY A 115 -6.81 -12.31 -7.83
N GLU A 116 -6.90 -11.59 -8.94
CA GLU A 116 -5.92 -10.55 -9.31
C GLU A 116 -5.93 -9.37 -8.33
N ILE A 117 -7.12 -8.90 -7.90
CA ILE A 117 -7.22 -7.83 -6.89
C ILE A 117 -6.60 -8.26 -5.56
N LYS A 118 -6.79 -9.51 -5.15
CA LYS A 118 -6.16 -10.05 -3.92
C LYS A 118 -4.64 -10.16 -3.99
N GLN A 119 -4.04 -10.14 -5.18
CA GLN A 119 -2.59 -10.14 -5.35
C GLN A 119 -1.94 -8.78 -5.08
N PHE A 120 -2.72 -7.70 -4.99
CA PHE A 120 -2.20 -6.41 -4.57
C PHE A 120 -1.65 -6.52 -3.15
N SER A 121 -0.35 -6.44 -3.01
CA SER A 121 0.30 -6.40 -1.70
C SER A 121 0.25 -4.98 -1.15
N LYS A 122 -0.45 -4.78 -0.02
CA LYS A 122 -0.37 -3.53 0.73
C LYS A 122 0.61 -3.70 1.88
N VAL A 123 1.63 -2.85 1.91
CA VAL A 123 2.59 -2.77 3.00
C VAL A 123 2.34 -1.47 3.75
N ASN A 124 1.96 -1.57 5.01
CA ASN A 124 1.96 -0.43 5.92
C ASN A 124 3.25 -0.48 6.75
N SER A 125 3.87 0.65 6.99
CA SER A 125 5.05 0.78 7.85
C SER A 125 4.84 0.22 9.28
N LYS A 126 3.57 0.05 9.68
CA LYS A 126 3.13 -0.53 10.97
C LYS A 126 2.73 -2.00 10.88
N ILE A 127 3.12 -2.74 9.85
CA ILE A 127 2.80 -4.18 9.82
C ILE A 127 3.40 -4.82 11.07
N SER A 128 2.50 -5.30 11.94
CA SER A 128 2.93 -6.14 13.06
C SER A 128 3.64 -7.35 12.46
N LEU A 129 4.92 -7.37 12.69
CA LEU A 129 5.84 -8.38 12.19
C LEU A 129 5.58 -9.77 12.83
N GLU A 130 4.54 -9.94 13.67
CA GLU A 130 4.44 -11.08 14.58
C GLU A 130 4.06 -12.43 13.94
N GLU A 131 3.08 -12.49 13.04
CA GLU A 131 2.68 -13.80 12.50
C GLU A 131 3.27 -14.11 11.10
N LYS A 132 3.50 -13.10 10.27
CA LYS A 132 4.06 -13.29 8.92
C LYS A 132 5.58 -13.33 8.89
N LYS A 133 6.25 -12.87 9.97
CA LYS A 133 7.71 -12.74 10.07
C LYS A 133 8.47 -14.06 9.95
N THR A 134 7.92 -15.13 10.45
CA THR A 134 8.64 -16.41 10.56
C THR A 134 8.33 -17.37 9.41
N THR A 135 7.30 -17.10 8.61
CA THR A 135 6.91 -18.00 7.51
C THR A 135 8.02 -18.08 6.45
N PHE A 136 8.73 -16.98 6.17
CA PHE A 136 9.83 -16.98 5.21
C PHE A 136 11.05 -17.79 5.67
N LEU A 137 11.23 -17.97 6.99
CA LEU A 137 12.34 -18.77 7.54
C LEU A 137 12.23 -20.26 7.18
N LYS A 138 11.02 -20.73 6.86
CA LYS A 138 10.76 -22.12 6.44
C LYS A 138 11.13 -22.38 4.99
N ASP A 139 11.16 -21.33 4.17
CA ASP A 139 11.60 -21.39 2.77
C ASP A 139 13.04 -20.89 2.66
N LYS A 140 13.97 -21.81 2.53
CA LYS A 140 15.41 -21.49 2.45
C LYS A 140 15.74 -20.52 1.32
N LEU A 141 15.14 -20.70 0.14
CA LEU A 141 15.44 -19.84 -1.02
C LEU A 141 14.95 -18.39 -0.76
N LEU A 142 13.78 -18.24 -0.18
CA LEU A 142 13.21 -16.94 0.16
C LEU A 142 14.02 -16.27 1.28
N LYS A 143 14.40 -17.02 2.32
CA LYS A 143 15.29 -16.55 3.39
C LYS A 143 16.61 -16.03 2.81
N ASP A 144 17.25 -16.78 1.94
CA ASP A 144 18.53 -16.40 1.31
C ASP A 144 18.39 -15.10 0.49
N LYS A 145 17.27 -14.90 -0.23
CA LYS A 145 16.99 -13.66 -0.97
C LYS A 145 16.82 -12.47 -0.04
N ILE A 146 16.08 -12.63 1.04
CA ILE A 146 15.85 -11.58 2.04
C ILE A 146 17.18 -11.17 2.69
N ILE A 147 17.98 -12.16 3.15
CA ILE A 147 19.30 -11.91 3.74
C ILE A 147 20.21 -11.17 2.76
N LYS A 148 20.22 -11.58 1.50
CA LYS A 148 20.99 -10.90 0.46
C LYS A 148 20.56 -9.44 0.26
N LEU A 149 19.25 -9.17 0.29
CA LEU A 149 18.73 -7.82 0.18
C LEU A 149 19.13 -6.96 1.40
N LEU A 150 19.07 -7.52 2.61
CA LEU A 150 19.51 -6.84 3.84
C LEU A 150 21.01 -6.55 3.82
N LYS A 151 21.84 -7.46 3.32
CA LYS A 151 23.28 -7.23 3.13
C LYS A 151 23.56 -6.11 2.12
N TYR A 152 22.80 -6.03 1.05
CA TYR A 152 22.91 -4.91 0.11
C TYR A 152 22.45 -3.57 0.69
N ALA A 153 21.54 -3.61 1.66
CA ALA A 153 21.08 -2.44 2.40
C ALA A 153 22.04 -1.98 3.49
N ASP A 154 23.15 -2.71 3.71
CA ASP A 154 24.21 -2.41 4.69
C ASP A 154 23.67 -2.25 6.13
N VAL A 155 22.69 -3.07 6.51
CA VAL A 155 22.10 -3.03 7.85
C VAL A 155 22.84 -3.86 8.87
N GLY A 156 24.01 -4.43 8.52
CA GLY A 156 24.89 -5.17 9.42
C GLY A 156 24.42 -6.57 9.80
N ILE A 157 23.34 -7.07 9.21
CA ILE A 157 22.81 -8.41 9.46
C ILE A 157 23.48 -9.44 8.56
N GLU A 158 24.00 -10.51 9.16
CA GLU A 158 24.58 -11.66 8.45
C GLU A 158 23.57 -12.78 8.20
N ASP A 159 22.67 -13.00 9.14
CA ASP A 159 21.59 -13.99 9.03
C ASP A 159 20.41 -13.58 9.93
N ILE A 160 19.26 -14.18 9.69
CA ILE A 160 18.06 -14.06 10.51
C ILE A 160 17.59 -15.46 10.86
N ASP A 161 17.24 -15.66 12.12
CA ASP A 161 16.68 -16.92 12.60
C ASP A 161 15.61 -16.67 13.67
N GLN A 162 15.05 -17.72 14.24
CA GLN A 162 14.10 -17.63 15.34
C GLN A 162 14.55 -18.48 16.52
N ILE A 163 14.29 -17.96 17.72
CA ILE A 163 14.36 -18.71 18.97
C ILE A 163 12.94 -19.04 19.39
N VAL A 164 12.66 -20.31 19.59
CA VAL A 164 11.37 -20.77 20.13
C VAL A 164 11.58 -21.13 21.59
N LEU A 165 10.94 -20.38 22.47
CA LEU A 165 10.89 -20.67 23.90
C LEU A 165 9.55 -21.34 24.18
N GLY A 166 9.56 -22.61 24.52
CA GLY A 166 8.38 -23.38 24.91
C GLY A 166 8.63 -24.15 26.18
N ASP A 167 7.66 -24.14 27.09
CA ASP A 167 7.58 -25.11 28.15
C ASP A 167 6.58 -26.18 27.67
N GLU A 168 7.03 -27.42 27.53
CA GLU A 168 6.18 -28.55 27.09
C GLU A 168 4.95 -28.79 28.02
N LYS A 169 4.90 -28.11 29.15
CA LYS A 169 3.82 -28.19 30.15
C LYS A 169 2.80 -27.07 30.06
N ILE A 170 3.07 -26.02 29.28
CA ILE A 170 2.16 -24.87 29.10
C ILE A 170 2.03 -24.70 27.59
N ASP A 171 0.80 -24.78 27.09
CA ASP A 171 0.44 -24.71 25.65
C ASP A 171 0.72 -23.33 25.02
N ALA A 172 1.81 -22.66 25.47
CA ALA A 172 2.25 -21.36 25.03
C ALA A 172 3.71 -21.41 24.53
N THR A 173 3.86 -21.48 23.22
CA THR A 173 5.16 -21.30 22.54
C THR A 173 5.33 -19.83 22.16
N SER A 174 6.33 -19.18 22.71
CA SER A 174 6.76 -17.84 22.29
C SER A 174 7.90 -17.96 21.29
N SER A 175 7.76 -17.35 20.12
CA SER A 175 8.77 -17.31 19.09
C SER A 175 9.33 -15.90 18.93
N PHE A 176 10.63 -15.76 18.97
CA PHE A 176 11.35 -14.50 18.83
C PHE A 176 12.25 -14.52 17.60
N LEU A 177 12.12 -13.51 16.77
CA LEU A 177 13.02 -13.31 15.64
C LEU A 177 14.36 -12.76 16.15
N ILE A 178 15.47 -13.31 15.64
CA ILE A 178 16.82 -12.86 15.98
C ILE A 178 17.59 -12.46 14.73
N GLY A 179 18.39 -11.40 14.88
CA GLY A 179 19.42 -11.00 13.93
C GLY A 179 20.78 -11.58 14.35
N VAL A 180 21.53 -12.05 13.37
CA VAL A 180 22.90 -12.55 13.56
C VAL A 180 23.87 -11.52 13.00
N HIS A 181 24.83 -11.09 13.80
CA HIS A 181 25.84 -10.08 13.44
C HIS A 181 27.24 -10.64 13.61
N ARG A 182 28.21 -10.09 12.87
CA ARG A 182 29.63 -10.39 13.10
C ARG A 182 30.08 -9.79 14.41
N LYS A 183 30.91 -10.50 15.13
CA LYS A 183 31.53 -10.07 16.38
C LYS A 183 33.03 -9.87 16.15
N TYR A 184 33.56 -8.73 16.64
CA TYR A 184 34.96 -8.35 16.48
C TYR A 184 35.66 -8.21 17.83
N ASP A 185 36.97 -8.46 17.84
CA ASP A 185 37.84 -8.15 18.97
C ASP A 185 38.24 -6.65 18.98
N LYS A 186 39.07 -6.25 19.96
CA LYS A 186 39.58 -4.88 20.09
C LYS A 186 40.47 -4.43 18.91
N ASN A 187 40.97 -5.35 18.13
CA ASN A 187 41.81 -5.10 16.97
C ASN A 187 41.02 -5.19 15.65
N LEU A 188 39.69 -5.27 15.72
CA LEU A 188 38.78 -5.42 14.60
C LEU A 188 38.92 -6.74 13.84
N ASN A 189 39.48 -7.78 14.46
CA ASN A 189 39.48 -9.12 13.90
C ASN A 189 38.13 -9.78 14.18
N GLU A 190 37.55 -10.42 13.16
CA GLU A 190 36.32 -11.19 13.33
C GLU A 190 36.60 -12.41 14.22
N ILE A 191 35.85 -12.54 15.32
CA ILE A 191 36.00 -13.63 16.31
C ILE A 191 34.77 -14.52 16.42
N GLY A 192 33.77 -14.33 15.56
CA GLY A 192 32.53 -15.10 15.56
C GLY A 192 31.30 -14.26 15.31
N THR A 193 30.16 -14.70 15.84
CA THR A 193 28.88 -14.03 15.68
C THR A 193 28.28 -13.63 17.04
N SER A 194 27.38 -12.64 17.00
CA SER A 194 26.52 -12.24 18.11
C SER A 194 25.08 -12.21 17.64
N VAL A 195 24.14 -12.44 18.54
CA VAL A 195 22.70 -12.42 18.24
C VAL A 195 22.01 -11.28 18.96
N THR A 196 21.04 -10.69 18.29
CA THR A 196 20.17 -9.64 18.81
C THR A 196 18.73 -10.08 18.76
N LEU A 197 17.90 -9.65 19.70
CA LEU A 197 16.44 -9.74 19.58
C LEU A 197 15.97 -8.70 18.58
N PHE A 198 15.36 -9.15 17.47
CA PHE A 198 15.06 -8.30 16.34
C PHE A 198 14.17 -7.11 16.73
N ASP A 199 13.11 -7.37 17.48
CA ASP A 199 12.12 -6.36 17.81
C ASP A 199 12.60 -5.28 18.79
N SER A 200 13.49 -5.62 19.72
CA SER A 200 13.94 -4.72 20.78
C SER A 200 15.33 -4.15 20.57
N MET A 201 16.20 -4.82 19.80
CA MET A 201 17.60 -4.44 19.68
C MET A 201 18.00 -3.94 18.29
N GLU A 202 17.22 -4.25 17.24
CA GLU A 202 17.51 -3.72 15.90
C GLU A 202 17.01 -2.29 15.71
N SER A 203 17.68 -1.57 14.80
CA SER A 203 17.27 -0.22 14.43
C SER A 203 15.91 -0.23 13.73
N GLU A 204 15.18 0.90 13.82
CA GLU A 204 13.91 1.05 13.09
C GLU A 204 14.09 0.92 11.57
N GLY A 205 15.22 1.38 11.03
CA GLY A 205 15.55 1.21 9.62
C GLY A 205 15.77 -0.25 9.22
N THR A 206 16.42 -1.03 10.07
CA THR A 206 16.61 -2.48 9.88
C THR A 206 15.27 -3.22 9.88
N LYS A 207 14.39 -2.87 10.84
CA LYS A 207 13.05 -3.44 10.94
C LYS A 207 12.20 -3.10 9.72
N GLU A 208 12.22 -1.85 9.28
CA GLU A 208 11.52 -1.40 8.08
C GLU A 208 12.03 -2.15 6.85
N MET A 209 13.36 -2.23 6.69
CA MET A 209 13.98 -2.95 5.55
C MET A 209 13.58 -4.42 5.50
N LEU A 210 13.55 -5.12 6.63
CA LEU A 210 13.05 -6.49 6.69
C LEU A 210 11.55 -6.55 6.33
N GLY A 211 10.75 -5.62 6.90
CA GLY A 211 9.30 -5.57 6.68
C GLY A 211 8.91 -5.44 5.22
N ILE A 212 9.65 -4.64 4.45
CA ILE A 212 9.39 -4.45 3.01
C ILE A 212 10.10 -5.47 2.11
N SER A 213 11.11 -6.19 2.61
CA SER A 213 11.92 -7.12 1.81
C SER A 213 11.08 -8.24 1.19
N LEU A 214 10.28 -8.93 1.99
CA LEU A 214 9.42 -10.01 1.51
C LEU A 214 8.38 -9.52 0.48
N PRO A 215 7.60 -8.47 0.74
CA PRO A 215 6.68 -7.90 -0.24
C PRO A 215 7.37 -7.49 -1.56
N ILE A 216 8.54 -6.84 -1.50
CA ILE A 216 9.28 -6.41 -2.69
C ILE A 216 9.74 -7.61 -3.51
N ILE A 217 10.35 -8.61 -2.87
CA ILE A 217 10.82 -9.82 -3.55
C ILE A 217 9.64 -10.54 -4.20
N THR A 218 8.54 -10.73 -3.47
CA THR A 218 7.34 -11.39 -3.98
C THR A 218 6.74 -10.63 -5.15
N ALA A 219 6.62 -9.30 -5.05
CA ALA A 219 6.09 -8.48 -6.13
C ALA A 219 6.93 -8.59 -7.41
N LEU A 220 8.25 -8.51 -7.29
CA LEU A 220 9.16 -8.62 -8.43
C LEU A 220 9.13 -10.01 -9.07
N GLU A 221 9.03 -11.08 -8.29
CA GLU A 221 9.00 -12.46 -8.79
C GLU A 221 7.66 -12.82 -9.45
N LEU A 222 6.56 -12.43 -8.84
CA LEU A 222 5.22 -12.73 -9.36
C LEU A 222 4.75 -11.71 -10.41
N GLY A 223 5.41 -10.56 -10.49
CA GLY A 223 4.98 -9.46 -11.36
C GLY A 223 3.70 -8.79 -10.88
N THR A 224 3.50 -8.73 -9.56
CA THR A 224 2.30 -8.17 -8.95
C THR A 224 2.50 -6.72 -8.49
N PRO A 225 1.44 -5.91 -8.42
CA PRO A 225 1.52 -4.57 -7.86
C PRO A 225 1.77 -4.60 -6.35
N ILE A 226 2.55 -3.63 -5.87
CA ILE A 226 2.78 -3.39 -4.45
C ILE A 226 2.49 -1.93 -4.10
N VAL A 227 1.79 -1.70 -3.00
CA VAL A 227 1.49 -0.37 -2.46
C VAL A 227 2.18 -0.22 -1.11
N ILE A 228 3.01 0.80 -0.96
CA ILE A 228 3.72 1.09 0.30
C ILE A 228 3.32 2.50 0.76
N ASP A 229 2.76 2.58 1.95
CA ASP A 229 2.44 3.84 2.62
C ASP A 229 3.61 4.29 3.50
N GLU A 230 3.82 5.60 3.63
CA GLU A 230 4.94 6.21 4.37
C GLU A 230 6.33 5.70 3.91
N PHE A 231 6.47 5.42 2.61
CA PHE A 231 7.70 4.84 2.05
C PHE A 231 8.92 5.75 2.31
N GLY A 232 9.94 5.16 2.90
CA GLY A 232 11.21 5.85 3.17
C GLY A 232 11.30 6.60 4.49
N ALA A 233 10.22 6.67 5.28
CA ALA A 233 10.21 7.43 6.54
C ALA A 233 11.31 7.00 7.53
N LYS A 234 11.74 5.74 7.49
CA LYS A 234 12.75 5.18 8.38
C LYS A 234 13.99 4.64 7.63
N LEU A 235 14.02 4.79 6.32
CA LEU A 235 15.11 4.31 5.48
C LEU A 235 16.06 5.45 5.08
N HIS A 236 17.33 5.10 4.89
CA HIS A 236 18.27 6.05 4.32
C HIS A 236 17.85 6.40 2.88
N PRO A 237 17.91 7.69 2.44
CA PRO A 237 17.50 8.13 1.10
C PRO A 237 18.11 7.32 -0.05
N LEU A 238 19.34 6.88 0.07
CA LEU A 238 19.98 6.03 -0.94
C LEU A 238 19.30 4.67 -1.07
N LEU A 239 18.77 4.09 0.02
CA LEU A 239 18.04 2.82 -0.04
C LEU A 239 16.69 3.00 -0.74
N THR A 240 15.94 4.05 -0.41
CA THR A 240 14.66 4.34 -1.06
C THR A 240 14.82 4.55 -2.56
N ARG A 241 15.85 5.31 -2.97
CA ARG A 241 16.22 5.48 -4.39
C ARG A 241 16.58 4.16 -5.07
N LYS A 242 17.33 3.29 -4.40
CA LYS A 242 17.69 1.97 -4.94
C LYS A 242 16.48 1.05 -5.10
N ILE A 243 15.56 1.04 -4.14
CA ILE A 243 14.31 0.27 -4.24
C ILE A 243 13.48 0.76 -5.44
N LEU A 244 13.26 2.07 -5.58
CA LEU A 244 12.59 2.61 -6.76
C LEU A 244 13.29 2.22 -8.07
N SER A 245 14.62 2.24 -8.08
CA SER A 245 15.42 1.85 -9.27
C SER A 245 15.21 0.39 -9.65
N LEU A 246 14.97 -0.52 -8.69
CA LEU A 246 14.65 -1.93 -8.98
C LEU A 246 13.36 -2.06 -9.79
N PHE A 247 12.33 -1.30 -9.40
CA PHE A 247 11.05 -1.32 -10.11
C PHE A 247 11.08 -0.62 -11.47
N ASN A 248 11.96 0.36 -11.64
CA ASN A 248 12.19 1.06 -12.91
C ASN A 248 13.28 0.39 -13.78
N SER A 249 13.82 -0.76 -13.35
CA SER A 249 14.85 -1.48 -14.10
C SER A 249 14.25 -2.20 -15.31
N LYS A 250 15.11 -2.51 -16.30
CA LYS A 250 14.70 -3.25 -17.51
C LYS A 250 14.35 -4.70 -17.21
N GLU A 251 14.86 -5.23 -16.13
CA GLU A 251 14.60 -6.60 -15.64
C GLU A 251 13.19 -6.73 -15.08
N ASN A 252 12.64 -5.65 -14.53
CA ASN A 252 11.25 -5.61 -14.07
C ASN A 252 10.32 -5.25 -15.23
N THR A 253 9.63 -6.22 -15.77
CA THR A 253 8.70 -6.03 -16.91
C THR A 253 7.23 -6.05 -16.50
N ARG A 254 6.90 -6.36 -15.24
CA ARG A 254 5.52 -6.66 -14.83
C ARG A 254 5.11 -6.03 -13.51
N SER A 255 5.99 -5.99 -12.51
CA SER A 255 5.65 -5.48 -11.19
C SER A 255 5.54 -3.96 -11.18
N GLN A 256 4.59 -3.42 -10.45
CA GLN A 256 4.36 -1.99 -10.28
C GLN A 256 4.49 -1.61 -8.80
N LEU A 257 5.25 -0.55 -8.53
CA LEU A 257 5.38 0.03 -7.20
C LEU A 257 4.59 1.35 -7.14
N ILE A 258 3.66 1.43 -6.17
CA ILE A 258 2.91 2.64 -5.84
C ILE A 258 3.30 3.02 -4.41
N VAL A 259 3.77 4.24 -4.20
CA VAL A 259 4.21 4.71 -2.89
C VAL A 259 3.55 6.03 -2.51
N ALA A 260 3.14 6.15 -1.24
CA ALA A 260 2.91 7.43 -0.61
C ALA A 260 4.13 7.76 0.26
N THR A 261 4.67 8.98 0.12
CA THR A 261 5.92 9.34 0.78
C THR A 261 5.99 10.84 1.06
N HIS A 262 6.73 11.21 2.10
CA HIS A 262 7.16 12.58 2.40
C HIS A 262 8.61 12.85 1.96
N THR A 263 9.28 11.88 1.35
CA THR A 263 10.69 11.96 0.94
C THR A 263 10.83 12.70 -0.39
N THR A 264 11.07 14.01 -0.33
CA THR A 264 11.15 14.90 -1.51
C THR A 264 12.33 14.58 -2.43
N GLU A 265 13.41 14.01 -1.90
CA GLU A 265 14.61 13.60 -2.64
C GLU A 265 14.34 12.53 -3.72
N LEU A 266 13.16 11.87 -3.67
CA LEU A 266 12.71 10.95 -4.71
C LEU A 266 12.22 11.66 -5.98
N MET A 267 11.92 12.96 -5.90
CA MET A 267 11.54 13.77 -7.05
C MET A 267 12.75 14.15 -7.90
N ASP A 268 13.39 13.15 -8.49
CA ASP A 268 14.56 13.27 -9.36
C ASP A 268 14.18 12.86 -10.79
N PRO A 269 14.36 13.72 -11.82
CA PRO A 269 14.00 13.39 -13.21
C PRO A 269 14.82 12.22 -13.78
N ARG A 270 15.94 11.86 -13.16
CA ARG A 270 16.71 10.67 -13.52
C ARG A 270 16.10 9.39 -12.97
N LEU A 271 15.21 9.49 -11.97
CA LEU A 271 14.57 8.38 -11.28
C LEU A 271 13.12 8.23 -11.70
N LEU A 272 12.37 9.32 -11.81
CA LEU A 272 10.94 9.35 -12.08
C LEU A 272 10.62 10.32 -13.23
N ARG A 273 9.69 9.90 -14.08
CA ARG A 273 9.07 10.78 -15.08
C ARG A 273 8.00 11.64 -14.40
N ARG A 274 7.61 12.73 -15.07
CA ARG A 274 6.58 13.65 -14.57
C ARG A 274 5.21 12.99 -14.38
N ASP A 275 4.89 11.99 -15.21
CA ASP A 275 3.65 11.22 -15.14
C ASP A 275 3.66 10.14 -14.03
N GLN A 276 4.77 10.00 -13.29
CA GLN A 276 4.91 9.10 -12.15
C GLN A 276 4.93 9.83 -10.81
N ILE A 277 4.76 11.16 -10.80
CA ILE A 277 4.78 11.98 -9.60
C ILE A 277 3.42 12.63 -9.43
N ASP A 278 2.72 12.22 -8.40
CA ASP A 278 1.42 12.75 -8.02
C ASP A 278 1.53 13.54 -6.72
N PHE A 279 0.75 14.61 -6.62
CA PHE A 279 0.64 15.45 -5.43
C PHE A 279 -0.73 15.34 -4.80
N VAL A 280 -0.77 15.30 -3.48
CA VAL A 280 -1.98 15.41 -2.70
C VAL A 280 -1.95 16.73 -1.94
N GLU A 281 -2.83 17.64 -2.29
CA GLU A 281 -2.97 18.94 -1.66
C GLU A 281 -4.25 19.01 -0.83
N LYS A 282 -4.15 19.58 0.37
CA LYS A 282 -5.30 19.78 1.25
C LYS A 282 -5.61 21.28 1.33
N ASP A 283 -6.84 21.65 0.96
CA ASP A 283 -7.27 23.04 1.03
C ASP A 283 -7.63 23.47 2.48
N LYS A 284 -7.88 24.77 2.65
CA LYS A 284 -8.29 25.34 3.95
C LYS A 284 -9.60 24.80 4.51
N TYR A 285 -10.40 24.13 3.70
CA TYR A 285 -11.65 23.48 4.11
C TYR A 285 -11.47 21.99 4.41
N GLY A 286 -10.23 21.49 4.36
CA GLY A 286 -9.88 20.09 4.64
C GLY A 286 -10.11 19.14 3.47
N ARG A 287 -10.49 19.61 2.27
CA ARG A 287 -10.67 18.77 1.09
C ARG A 287 -9.31 18.45 0.47
N SER A 288 -9.13 17.21 0.06
CA SER A 288 -7.91 16.77 -0.62
C SER A 288 -8.11 16.69 -2.13
N TYR A 289 -7.11 17.12 -2.88
CA TYR A 289 -7.05 17.08 -4.33
C TYR A 289 -5.81 16.29 -4.75
N LEU A 290 -5.98 15.38 -5.72
CA LEU A 290 -4.91 14.63 -6.34
C LEU A 290 -4.67 15.19 -7.75
N TYR A 291 -3.43 15.46 -8.10
CA TYR A 291 -3.02 15.90 -9.45
C TYR A 291 -1.58 15.46 -9.74
N THR A 292 -1.28 15.27 -11.01
CA THR A 292 0.02 14.77 -11.47
C THR A 292 0.93 15.94 -11.88
N LEU A 293 2.23 15.81 -11.67
CA LEU A 293 3.22 16.82 -12.09
C LEU A 293 3.13 17.15 -13.60
N VAL A 294 2.68 16.20 -14.43
CA VAL A 294 2.50 16.42 -15.87
C VAL A 294 1.36 17.40 -16.19
N GLU A 295 0.35 17.52 -15.32
CA GLU A 295 -0.79 18.42 -15.50
C GLU A 295 -0.43 19.88 -15.22
N ILE A 296 0.66 20.12 -14.51
CA ILE A 296 1.09 21.48 -14.17
C ILE A 296 1.78 22.12 -15.40
N LYS A 297 1.15 23.20 -15.88
CA LYS A 297 1.62 23.89 -17.10
C LYS A 297 2.84 24.75 -16.82
N GLY A 298 3.70 24.90 -17.83
CA GLY A 298 4.82 25.85 -17.80
C GLY A 298 6.09 25.34 -17.11
N ILE A 299 6.08 24.11 -16.57
CA ILE A 299 7.27 23.53 -15.95
C ILE A 299 8.25 23.09 -17.01
N ARG A 300 9.44 23.72 -17.01
CA ARG A 300 10.58 23.38 -17.86
C ARG A 300 11.81 22.94 -17.05
N SER A 301 11.71 23.04 -15.73
CA SER A 301 12.81 22.72 -14.81
C SER A 301 12.98 21.21 -14.71
N GLU A 302 14.24 20.78 -14.56
CA GLU A 302 14.62 19.42 -14.15
C GLU A 302 14.99 19.36 -12.66
N LYS A 303 14.58 20.40 -11.88
CA LYS A 303 14.85 20.50 -10.44
C LYS A 303 13.56 20.28 -9.65
N TYR A 304 12.96 19.11 -9.81
CA TYR A 304 11.61 18.85 -9.26
C TYR A 304 11.53 19.03 -7.75
N GLU A 305 12.50 18.53 -6.99
CA GLU A 305 12.54 18.70 -5.54
C GLU A 305 12.63 20.16 -5.13
N GLN A 306 13.55 20.92 -5.69
CA GLN A 306 13.75 22.33 -5.37
C GLN A 306 12.48 23.14 -5.70
N ASP A 307 11.91 22.95 -6.90
CA ASP A 307 10.71 23.65 -7.33
C ASP A 307 9.49 23.31 -6.46
N TYR A 308 9.40 22.06 -5.96
CA TYR A 308 8.38 21.65 -5.00
C TYR A 308 8.55 22.38 -3.66
N LEU A 309 9.74 22.36 -3.08
CA LEU A 309 10.03 23.03 -1.82
C LEU A 309 9.83 24.56 -1.89
N GLU A 310 10.03 25.15 -3.06
CA GLU A 310 9.71 26.55 -3.35
C GLU A 310 8.20 26.80 -3.56
N GLY A 311 7.35 25.76 -3.48
CA GLY A 311 5.89 25.85 -3.63
C GLY A 311 5.37 25.99 -5.05
N LYS A 312 6.23 25.85 -6.08
CA LYS A 312 5.82 26.04 -7.49
C LYS A 312 4.80 25.00 -7.98
N TYR A 313 4.72 23.87 -7.30
CA TYR A 313 3.80 22.76 -7.65
C TYR A 313 2.56 22.71 -6.75
N GLY A 314 2.47 23.54 -5.72
CA GLY A 314 1.47 23.38 -4.66
C GLY A 314 1.81 22.23 -3.72
N ALA A 315 0.83 21.74 -2.99
CA ALA A 315 0.93 20.59 -2.05
C ALA A 315 2.03 20.75 -0.98
N VAL A 316 2.46 21.99 -0.69
CA VAL A 316 3.35 22.31 0.41
C VAL A 316 2.53 22.82 1.61
N PRO A 317 2.96 22.53 2.85
CA PRO A 317 2.23 22.99 4.03
C PRO A 317 2.29 24.54 4.13
N PHE A 318 1.18 25.15 4.48
CA PHE A 318 1.13 26.55 4.84
C PHE A 318 1.67 26.71 6.26
N LEU A 319 2.97 27.02 6.37
CA LEU A 319 3.59 27.29 7.64
C LEU A 319 3.18 28.69 8.12
N GLY A 320 2.64 28.78 9.34
CA GLY A 320 2.39 30.05 10.00
C GLY A 320 3.70 30.78 10.36
N ASN A 321 3.58 31.96 10.97
CA ASN A 321 4.74 32.70 11.44
C ASN A 321 5.31 32.03 12.71
N TRP A 322 6.36 31.25 12.55
CA TRP A 322 7.06 30.57 13.64
C TRP A 322 7.99 31.48 14.45
N ASP A 323 8.27 32.70 13.93
CA ASP A 323 9.18 33.65 14.60
C ASP A 323 8.59 34.14 15.94
N ASN A 324 7.26 34.11 16.06
CA ASN A 324 6.55 34.52 17.27
C ASN A 324 6.23 33.34 18.22
N LEU A 325 6.76 32.13 17.98
CA LEU A 325 6.42 30.97 18.82
C LEU A 325 6.85 31.16 20.28
N CYS A 326 8.00 31.79 20.51
CA CYS A 326 8.48 32.10 21.84
C CYS A 326 7.57 33.09 22.59
N ASP A 327 7.01 34.08 21.88
CA ASP A 327 6.07 35.03 22.45
C ASP A 327 4.77 34.34 22.88
N ILE A 328 4.24 33.44 22.01
CA ILE A 328 3.04 32.64 22.32
C ILE A 328 3.25 31.77 23.57
N ILE A 329 4.42 31.15 23.71
CA ILE A 329 4.74 30.30 24.87
C ILE A 329 4.80 31.15 26.15
N ASN A 330 5.43 32.33 26.09
CA ASN A 330 5.55 33.25 27.25
C ASN A 330 4.18 33.85 27.63
N ASP A 331 3.29 34.10 26.66
CA ASP A 331 1.94 34.59 26.93
C ASP A 331 1.08 33.57 27.68
N ILE A 332 1.21 32.27 27.34
CA ILE A 332 0.51 31.19 28.05
C ILE A 332 0.97 31.06 29.52
N GLU A 333 2.27 31.19 29.77
CA GLU A 333 2.80 31.13 31.14
C GLU A 333 2.32 32.31 32.03
N ASN A 334 2.05 33.48 31.44
CA ASN A 334 1.57 34.66 32.16
C ASN A 334 0.02 34.66 32.37
N GLU A 335 -0.74 33.82 31.73
CA GLU A 335 -2.20 33.66 31.95
C GLU A 335 -2.51 32.63 33.08
N GLU A 336 -1.54 31.85 33.53
CA GLU A 336 -1.71 30.86 34.61
C GLU A 336 -1.31 31.40 36.02
N ASP A 337 -0.75 32.62 36.13
CA ASP A 337 -0.48 33.32 37.38
C ASP A 337 -1.58 34.36 37.71
#